data_112ed2a32c526782a71f574106680656
#
_entry.id   112ed2a32c526782a71f574106680656
#
_cell.length_a   1.000
_cell.length_b   1.000
_cell.length_c   1.000
_cell.angle_alpha   90.00
_cell.angle_beta   90.00
_cell.angle_gamma   90.00
#
_symmetry.space_group_name_H-M   'P 1'
#
loop_
_entity.id
_entity.type
_entity.pdbx_description
1 polymer ?
#
loop_
_entity_poly.entity_id
_entity_poly.type
_entity_poly.pdbx_seq_one_letter_code
_entity_poly.pdbx_strand_id
1 'polypeptide(L)'
;MRNKLAILLLLLAPVLAQSVHAQKSGFLDQLRIGFGGGVNLAQITDLEPYSIYEDLSGTTYTNAYSDMIRNIGSQYFVQIEWFYKSLVVVLKPGTYTYHFSKHNEIVFSSETVEEEVPYLLRYFSVPLEVRYNVDMQRFRPYAGATLAYSHLLPSLDASSQTFIRSRFTAGAVAGTYVDLRYIILDLNAGYHLGLHNVTSKADRFETGSGETFAQDDILLNGLQINLSILFSLQKQKHYSNVECFY
;
A
#
# COMPACT_ATOMS: atom_id res chain seq x y z
N MET A 1 -7.16 -22.49 -8.12
CA MET A 1 -7.21 -21.19 -7.43
C MET A 1 -8.61 -20.56 -7.41
N ARG A 2 -9.49 -20.84 -8.35
CA ARG A 2 -10.89 -20.28 -8.44
C ARG A 2 -11.77 -20.56 -7.22
N ASN A 3 -11.59 -21.68 -6.54
CA ASN A 3 -12.47 -22.08 -5.42
C ASN A 3 -12.15 -21.37 -4.08
N LYS A 4 -10.92 -20.85 -3.89
CA LYS A 4 -10.55 -20.16 -2.63
C LYS A 4 -11.14 -18.75 -2.53
N LEU A 5 -11.31 -18.07 -3.67
CA LEU A 5 -11.96 -16.76 -3.73
C LEU A 5 -13.48 -16.85 -3.44
N ALA A 6 -14.11 -17.92 -3.93
CA ALA A 6 -15.53 -18.18 -3.68
C ALA A 6 -15.80 -18.46 -2.18
N ILE A 7 -14.91 -19.16 -1.50
CA ILE A 7 -15.04 -19.43 -0.06
C ILE A 7 -14.88 -18.15 0.77
N LEU A 8 -13.97 -17.25 0.38
CA LEU A 8 -13.79 -15.96 1.06
C LEU A 8 -15.02 -15.06 0.90
N LEU A 9 -15.62 -15.04 -0.30
CA LEU A 9 -16.86 -14.31 -0.58
C LEU A 9 -18.06 -14.92 0.17
N LEU A 10 -18.11 -16.24 0.31
CA LEU A 10 -19.16 -16.94 1.05
C LEU A 10 -19.07 -16.72 2.57
N LEU A 11 -17.88 -16.53 3.11
CA LEU A 11 -17.66 -16.19 4.53
C LEU A 11 -17.97 -14.73 4.85
N LEU A 12 -17.86 -13.82 3.87
CA LEU A 12 -18.23 -12.40 4.01
C LEU A 12 -19.72 -12.15 3.85
N ALA A 13 -20.44 -13.01 3.13
CA ALA A 13 -21.86 -12.87 2.86
C ALA A 13 -22.75 -12.86 4.13
N PRO A 14 -22.55 -13.72 5.16
CA PRO A 14 -23.38 -13.70 6.37
C PRO A 14 -23.10 -12.49 7.25
N VAL A 15 -21.87 -11.94 7.24
CA VAL A 15 -21.53 -10.71 7.99
C VAL A 15 -22.24 -9.50 7.36
N LEU A 16 -22.37 -9.48 6.05
CA LEU A 16 -23.12 -8.44 5.33
C LEU A 16 -24.65 -8.63 5.47
N ALA A 17 -25.14 -9.86 5.55
CA ALA A 17 -26.57 -10.15 5.66
C ALA A 17 -27.16 -9.86 7.05
N GLN A 18 -26.38 -10.01 8.12
CA GLN A 18 -26.86 -9.73 9.48
C GLN A 18 -27.01 -8.23 9.78
N SER A 19 -26.34 -7.36 9.04
CA SER A 19 -26.44 -5.90 9.21
C SER A 19 -27.71 -5.30 8.61
N VAL A 20 -28.44 -6.04 7.79
CA VAL A 20 -29.65 -5.52 7.10
C VAL A 20 -30.89 -5.48 7.99
N HIS A 21 -30.92 -6.17 9.12
CA HIS A 21 -32.11 -6.29 9.97
C HIS A 21 -32.12 -5.42 11.23
N ALA A 22 -31.06 -4.68 11.52
CA ALA A 22 -30.98 -3.85 12.72
C ALA A 22 -30.96 -2.36 12.39
N GLN A 23 -32.11 -1.74 12.58
CA GLN A 23 -32.31 -0.29 12.71
C GLN A 23 -32.49 0.56 11.44
N LYS A 24 -33.51 1.42 11.50
CA LYS A 24 -33.97 2.47 10.55
C LYS A 24 -33.00 3.61 10.24
N SER A 25 -31.69 3.51 10.51
CA SER A 25 -30.67 4.35 9.90
C SER A 25 -30.30 3.70 8.58
N GLY A 26 -30.60 4.33 7.46
CA GLY A 26 -30.30 3.76 6.14
C GLY A 26 -28.81 3.43 6.05
N PHE A 27 -28.48 2.29 5.44
CA PHE A 27 -27.08 1.87 5.16
C PHE A 27 -26.25 3.02 4.57
N LEU A 28 -26.87 3.85 3.74
CA LEU A 28 -26.26 5.03 3.12
C LEU A 28 -25.85 6.11 4.13
N ASP A 29 -26.51 6.19 5.29
CA ASP A 29 -26.17 7.18 6.33
C ASP A 29 -24.83 6.87 7.01
N GLN A 30 -24.34 5.63 6.85
CA GLN A 30 -23.07 5.16 7.40
C GLN A 30 -21.94 5.16 6.37
N LEU A 31 -22.21 5.62 5.14
CA LEU A 31 -21.26 5.60 4.05
C LEU A 31 -20.63 6.99 3.84
N ARG A 32 -19.32 7.02 3.65
CA ARG A 32 -18.55 8.17 3.19
C ARG A 32 -17.77 7.79 1.97
N ILE A 33 -17.69 8.72 1.03
CA ILE A 33 -16.91 8.55 -0.19
C ILE A 33 -16.01 9.77 -0.36
N GLY A 34 -14.81 9.56 -0.83
CA GLY A 34 -13.88 10.63 -1.10
C GLY A 34 -12.76 10.19 -2.01
N PHE A 35 -11.80 11.07 -2.12
CA PHE A 35 -10.57 10.83 -2.87
C PHE A 35 -9.38 11.32 -2.05
N GLY A 36 -8.25 10.72 -2.28
CA GLY A 36 -7.03 11.04 -1.58
C GLY A 36 -5.80 10.78 -2.42
N GLY A 37 -4.71 11.24 -1.89
CA GLY A 37 -3.38 11.01 -2.42
C GLY A 37 -2.34 11.09 -1.32
N GLY A 38 -1.13 10.74 -1.66
CA GLY A 38 -0.06 10.76 -0.70
C GLY A 38 1.28 10.37 -1.29
N VAL A 39 2.22 10.16 -0.39
CA VAL A 39 3.57 9.72 -0.71
C VAL A 39 3.83 8.34 -0.14
N ASN A 40 4.60 7.55 -0.88
CA ASN A 40 5.12 6.26 -0.47
C ASN A 40 6.63 6.37 -0.31
N LEU A 41 7.15 5.94 0.81
CA LEU A 41 8.57 5.78 1.05
C LEU A 41 8.87 4.29 1.00
N ALA A 42 9.50 3.81 -0.08
CA ALA A 42 9.77 2.40 -0.29
C ALA A 42 11.00 1.96 0.49
N GLN A 43 10.86 0.89 1.24
CA GLN A 43 11.96 0.21 1.92
C GLN A 43 12.15 -1.17 1.31
N ILE A 44 13.31 -1.40 0.75
CA ILE A 44 13.69 -2.69 0.22
C ILE A 44 14.38 -3.48 1.34
N THR A 45 13.90 -4.69 1.59
CA THR A 45 14.56 -5.64 2.48
C THR A 45 15.01 -6.81 1.63
N ASP A 46 16.31 -7.00 1.56
CA ASP A 46 16.91 -8.14 0.90
C ASP A 46 16.80 -9.36 1.81
N LEU A 47 16.24 -10.44 1.27
CA LEU A 47 16.05 -11.71 2.01
C LEU A 47 17.24 -12.64 1.88
N GLU A 48 17.98 -12.53 0.78
CA GLU A 48 19.18 -13.30 0.50
C GLU A 48 20.26 -12.30 0.05
N PRO A 49 20.92 -11.61 0.99
CA PRO A 49 21.91 -10.60 0.63
C PRO A 49 23.15 -11.27 0.00
N TYR A 50 23.15 -11.36 -1.32
CA TYR A 50 24.39 -11.57 -2.08
C TYR A 50 25.18 -10.26 -2.09
N SER A 51 25.57 -9.83 -0.90
CA SER A 51 26.25 -8.56 -0.76
C SER A 51 27.63 -8.57 -1.44
N ILE A 52 28.25 -9.74 -1.56
CA ILE A 52 29.58 -9.88 -2.16
C ILE A 52 29.62 -11.20 -2.91
N TYR A 53 29.82 -11.14 -4.20
CA TYR A 53 30.12 -12.29 -5.05
C TYR A 53 31.47 -12.09 -5.71
N GLU A 54 32.32 -13.10 -5.67
CA GLU A 54 33.62 -13.11 -6.34
C GLU A 54 33.60 -14.20 -7.41
N ASP A 55 33.83 -13.81 -8.66
CA ASP A 55 33.96 -14.77 -9.76
C ASP A 55 35.34 -15.45 -9.82
N LEU A 56 35.47 -16.43 -10.67
CA LEU A 56 36.75 -17.16 -10.87
C LEU A 56 37.90 -16.26 -11.38
N SER A 57 37.61 -15.06 -11.88
CA SER A 57 38.58 -14.06 -12.31
C SER A 57 39.02 -13.10 -11.20
N GLY A 58 38.45 -13.23 -10.01
CA GLY A 58 38.69 -12.33 -8.87
C GLY A 58 37.91 -11.02 -8.94
N THR A 59 36.85 -10.96 -9.78
CA THR A 59 35.97 -9.80 -9.85
C THR A 59 34.94 -9.88 -8.72
N THR A 60 34.84 -8.84 -7.92
CA THR A 60 33.87 -8.77 -6.79
C THR A 60 32.68 -7.91 -7.18
N TYR A 61 31.48 -8.43 -6.93
CA TYR A 61 30.21 -7.75 -7.16
C TYR A 61 29.55 -7.46 -5.82
N THR A 62 29.20 -6.21 -5.58
CA THR A 62 28.48 -5.78 -4.37
C THR A 62 27.19 -5.08 -4.76
N ASN A 63 26.10 -5.44 -4.11
CA ASN A 63 24.78 -4.86 -4.35
C ASN A 63 24.26 -4.18 -3.11
N ALA A 64 23.68 -3.00 -3.26
CA ALA A 64 22.98 -2.28 -2.22
C ALA A 64 21.72 -1.61 -2.79
N TYR A 65 20.66 -1.52 -1.97
CA TYR A 65 19.48 -0.77 -2.33
C TYR A 65 19.49 0.61 -1.69
N SER A 66 18.90 1.58 -2.38
CA SER A 66 18.79 2.95 -1.88
C SER A 66 17.96 3.02 -0.59
N ASP A 67 18.31 3.99 0.27
CA ASP A 67 17.62 4.23 1.53
C ASP A 67 16.16 4.64 1.33
N MET A 68 15.29 4.27 2.28
CA MET A 68 13.87 4.56 2.26
C MET A 68 13.54 6.05 2.01
N ILE A 69 14.34 6.98 2.55
CA ILE A 69 14.11 8.43 2.42
C ILE A 69 14.31 8.92 0.98
N ARG A 70 15.14 8.25 0.19
CA ARG A 70 15.38 8.55 -1.23
C ARG A 70 14.32 7.94 -2.14
N ASN A 71 13.63 6.91 -1.68
CA ASN A 71 12.68 6.08 -2.42
C ASN A 71 11.27 6.65 -2.36
N ILE A 72 11.07 7.86 -2.87
CA ILE A 72 9.79 8.57 -2.79
C ILE A 72 8.93 8.21 -4.00
N GLY A 73 7.80 7.57 -3.75
CA GLY A 73 6.73 7.33 -4.72
C GLY A 73 5.49 8.15 -4.42
N SER A 74 4.49 8.01 -5.26
CA SER A 74 3.20 8.69 -5.13
C SER A 74 2.05 7.70 -5.11
N GLN A 75 0.90 8.14 -4.57
CA GLN A 75 -0.32 7.34 -4.60
C GLN A 75 -1.55 8.23 -4.76
N TYR A 76 -2.56 7.69 -5.48
CA TYR A 76 -3.85 8.33 -5.71
C TYR A 76 -4.92 7.26 -5.61
N PHE A 77 -5.98 7.53 -4.86
CA PHE A 77 -7.03 6.54 -4.62
C PHE A 77 -8.38 7.19 -4.39
N VAL A 78 -9.42 6.41 -4.63
CA VAL A 78 -10.76 6.67 -4.12
C VAL A 78 -10.87 6.03 -2.76
N GLN A 79 -11.50 6.71 -1.79
CA GLN A 79 -11.70 6.19 -0.45
C GLN A 79 -13.19 5.98 -0.21
N ILE A 80 -13.57 4.77 0.18
CA ILE A 80 -14.92 4.38 0.52
C ILE A 80 -14.88 3.90 1.96
N GLU A 81 -15.65 4.53 2.84
CA GLU A 81 -15.72 4.19 4.26
C GLU A 81 -17.12 3.79 4.65
N TRP A 82 -17.18 2.71 5.40
CA TRP A 82 -18.38 2.33 6.12
C TRP A 82 -18.06 2.35 7.62
N PHE A 83 -18.87 3.09 8.39
CA PHE A 83 -18.62 3.24 9.82
C PHE A 83 -19.78 2.69 10.64
N TYR A 84 -19.43 1.99 11.70
CA TYR A 84 -20.34 1.45 12.68
C TYR A 84 -19.79 1.76 14.08
N LYS A 85 -20.41 2.76 14.74
CA LYS A 85 -19.94 3.28 16.04
C LYS A 85 -18.48 3.74 15.94
N SER A 86 -17.60 3.15 16.76
CA SER A 86 -16.16 3.46 16.77
C SER A 86 -15.36 2.69 15.71
N LEU A 87 -15.97 1.73 15.02
CA LEU A 87 -15.29 0.95 13.97
C LEU A 87 -15.57 1.53 12.59
N VAL A 88 -14.53 1.62 11.78
CA VAL A 88 -14.61 2.04 10.38
C VAL A 88 -13.91 1.02 9.51
N VAL A 89 -14.62 0.56 8.48
CA VAL A 89 -14.04 -0.26 7.41
C VAL A 89 -13.81 0.65 6.21
N VAL A 90 -12.59 0.66 5.71
CA VAL A 90 -12.16 1.55 4.63
C VAL A 90 -11.62 0.74 3.48
N LEU A 91 -12.04 1.08 2.27
CA LEU A 91 -11.53 0.54 1.02
C LEU A 91 -10.91 1.68 0.21
N LYS A 92 -9.67 1.50 -0.28
CA LYS A 92 -8.91 2.52 -0.99
C LYS A 92 -8.38 2.04 -2.36
N PRO A 93 -9.26 1.68 -3.32
CA PRO A 93 -8.77 1.31 -4.65
C PRO A 93 -8.04 2.49 -5.30
N GLY A 94 -6.87 2.22 -5.87
CA GLY A 94 -6.07 3.28 -6.47
C GLY A 94 -4.76 2.83 -7.08
N THR A 95 -3.98 3.81 -7.51
CA THR A 95 -2.66 3.60 -8.11
C THR A 95 -1.58 4.01 -7.12
N TYR A 96 -0.61 3.12 -6.92
CA TYR A 96 0.50 3.26 -5.99
C TYR A 96 1.81 3.07 -6.75
N THR A 97 2.68 4.06 -6.67
CA THR A 97 3.96 4.08 -7.36
C THR A 97 5.08 3.97 -6.34
N TYR A 98 6.05 3.09 -6.58
CA TYR A 98 7.23 2.90 -5.75
C TYR A 98 8.47 3.14 -6.59
N HIS A 99 9.35 3.99 -6.09
CA HIS A 99 10.67 4.26 -6.66
C HIS A 99 11.73 3.69 -5.74
N PHE A 100 12.74 3.07 -6.29
CA PHE A 100 13.96 2.69 -5.59
C PHE A 100 15.07 2.46 -6.59
N SER A 101 16.32 2.54 -6.15
CA SER A 101 17.49 2.27 -6.98
C SER A 101 18.29 1.13 -6.39
N LYS A 102 18.92 0.35 -7.26
CA LYS A 102 19.92 -0.65 -6.93
C LYS A 102 21.29 -0.10 -7.35
N HIS A 103 22.22 -0.06 -6.41
CA HIS A 103 23.60 0.29 -6.66
C HIS A 103 24.41 -1.00 -6.79
N ASN A 104 25.00 -1.21 -7.96
CA ASN A 104 25.91 -2.31 -8.23
C ASN A 104 27.34 -1.74 -8.23
N GLU A 105 28.19 -2.32 -7.42
CA GLU A 105 29.62 -2.03 -7.44
C GLU A 105 30.35 -3.26 -7.94
N ILE A 106 31.12 -3.09 -9.03
CA ILE A 106 31.88 -4.15 -9.66
C ILE A 106 33.36 -3.77 -9.53
N VAL A 107 34.10 -4.56 -8.77
CA VAL A 107 35.54 -4.34 -8.56
C VAL A 107 36.33 -5.33 -9.39
N PHE A 108 36.96 -4.83 -10.44
CA PHE A 108 38.00 -5.53 -11.19
C PHE A 108 39.34 -5.28 -10.51
N SER A 109 40.33 -6.10 -10.70
CA SER A 109 41.62 -6.11 -10.03
C SER A 109 42.30 -4.74 -9.80
N SER A 110 41.91 -3.66 -10.47
CA SER A 110 42.43 -2.29 -10.29
C SER A 110 41.42 -1.19 -10.59
N GLU A 111 40.19 -1.52 -10.96
CA GLU A 111 39.17 -0.56 -11.38
C GLU A 111 37.86 -0.90 -10.71
N THR A 112 37.18 0.11 -10.17
CA THR A 112 35.84 -0.02 -9.61
C THR A 112 34.86 0.66 -10.55
N VAL A 113 33.81 -0.07 -10.96
CA VAL A 113 32.73 0.46 -11.77
C VAL A 113 31.45 0.46 -10.91
N GLU A 114 30.88 1.64 -10.74
CA GLU A 114 29.60 1.83 -10.05
C GLU A 114 28.49 2.01 -11.08
N GLU A 115 27.40 1.27 -10.91
CA GLU A 115 26.20 1.37 -11.74
C GLU A 115 24.98 1.56 -10.85
N GLU A 116 24.18 2.59 -11.10
CA GLU A 116 22.90 2.80 -10.45
C GLU A 116 21.76 2.44 -11.40
N VAL A 117 20.94 1.46 -11.00
CA VAL A 117 19.77 1.01 -11.77
C VAL A 117 18.51 1.47 -11.06
N PRO A 118 17.80 2.50 -11.60
CA PRO A 118 16.54 2.96 -11.03
C PRO A 118 15.39 2.02 -11.41
N TYR A 119 14.52 1.74 -10.45
CA TYR A 119 13.29 0.98 -10.63
C TYR A 119 12.06 1.83 -10.35
N LEU A 120 11.06 1.71 -11.22
CA LEU A 120 9.75 2.33 -11.07
C LEU A 120 8.67 1.26 -11.14
N LEU A 121 8.07 0.94 -10.00
CA LEU A 121 6.98 -0.02 -9.92
C LEU A 121 5.66 0.70 -9.71
N ARG A 122 4.70 0.47 -10.61
CA ARG A 122 3.35 1.00 -10.51
C ARG A 122 2.35 -0.12 -10.31
N TYR A 123 1.62 -0.06 -9.19
CA TYR A 123 0.60 -1.04 -8.83
C TYR A 123 -0.79 -0.41 -8.85
N PHE A 124 -1.77 -1.16 -9.34
CA PHE A 124 -3.15 -0.97 -8.93
C PHE A 124 -3.37 -1.74 -7.64
N SER A 125 -3.73 -1.05 -6.57
CA SER A 125 -3.89 -1.65 -5.24
C SER A 125 -5.29 -1.44 -4.70
N VAL A 126 -5.74 -2.40 -3.90
CA VAL A 126 -7.02 -2.36 -3.20
C VAL A 126 -6.77 -2.63 -1.71
N PRO A 127 -6.30 -1.62 -0.94
CA PRO A 127 -6.19 -1.72 0.51
C PRO A 127 -7.56 -1.79 1.17
N LEU A 128 -7.69 -2.73 2.11
CA LEU A 128 -8.80 -2.85 3.05
C LEU A 128 -8.27 -2.54 4.44
N GLU A 129 -8.83 -1.54 5.11
CA GLU A 129 -8.42 -1.13 6.44
C GLU A 129 -9.57 -1.31 7.42
N VAL A 130 -9.25 -1.72 8.63
CA VAL A 130 -10.18 -1.71 9.77
C VAL A 130 -9.58 -0.79 10.82
N ARG A 131 -10.32 0.26 11.15
CA ARG A 131 -9.88 1.35 12.04
C ARG A 131 -10.76 1.42 13.27
N TYR A 132 -10.17 1.76 14.40
CA TYR A 132 -10.88 2.11 15.62
C TYR A 132 -10.70 3.60 15.91
N ASN A 133 -11.81 4.34 15.97
CA ASN A 133 -11.84 5.78 16.17
C ASN A 133 -12.13 6.11 17.62
N VAL A 134 -11.42 7.12 18.14
CA VAL A 134 -11.75 7.79 19.41
C VAL A 134 -12.46 9.10 19.07
N ASP A 135 -13.68 9.26 19.56
CA ASP A 135 -14.47 10.48 19.29
C ASP A 135 -14.04 11.62 20.20
N MET A 136 -13.45 12.66 19.64
CA MET A 136 -13.02 13.87 20.32
C MET A 136 -13.53 15.11 19.57
N GLN A 137 -14.85 15.25 19.50
CA GLN A 137 -15.51 16.37 18.83
C GLN A 137 -15.06 16.57 17.37
N ARG A 138 -14.21 17.59 17.10
CA ARG A 138 -13.73 17.92 15.75
C ARG A 138 -12.59 17.04 15.28
N PHE A 139 -11.82 16.48 16.19
CA PHE A 139 -10.69 15.60 15.90
C PHE A 139 -11.05 14.19 16.32
N ARG A 140 -10.92 13.25 15.41
CA ARG A 140 -11.19 11.85 15.69
C ARG A 140 -9.95 11.02 15.34
N PRO A 141 -9.01 10.92 16.30
CA PRO A 141 -7.84 10.07 16.09
C PRO A 141 -8.25 8.60 15.98
N TYR A 142 -7.48 7.85 15.23
CA TYR A 142 -7.69 6.43 15.04
C TYR A 142 -6.39 5.66 14.88
N ALA A 143 -6.49 4.37 15.11
CA ALA A 143 -5.50 3.39 14.76
C ALA A 143 -6.19 2.18 14.13
N GLY A 144 -5.48 1.44 13.28
CA GLY A 144 -6.07 0.30 12.60
C GLY A 144 -5.04 -0.60 11.96
N ALA A 145 -5.56 -1.66 11.35
CA ALA A 145 -4.81 -2.62 10.56
C ALA A 145 -5.23 -2.53 9.10
N THR A 146 -4.32 -2.86 8.20
CA THR A 146 -4.56 -2.87 6.76
C THR A 146 -4.10 -4.19 6.13
N LEU A 147 -4.83 -4.63 5.13
CA LEU A 147 -4.46 -5.70 4.22
C LEU A 147 -4.66 -5.17 2.81
N ALA A 148 -3.69 -5.36 1.93
CA ALA A 148 -3.84 -4.92 0.55
C ALA A 148 -3.46 -6.01 -0.45
N TYR A 149 -4.24 -6.08 -1.52
CA TYR A 149 -3.88 -6.77 -2.74
C TYR A 149 -3.45 -5.74 -3.77
N SER A 150 -2.33 -5.98 -4.43
CA SER A 150 -1.78 -5.10 -5.45
C SER A 150 -1.44 -5.89 -6.71
N HIS A 151 -1.74 -5.32 -7.86
CA HIS A 151 -1.41 -5.88 -9.17
C HIS A 151 -0.49 -4.92 -9.92
N LEU A 152 0.66 -5.42 -10.37
CA LEU A 152 1.64 -4.63 -11.11
C LEU A 152 1.06 -4.25 -12.47
N LEU A 153 1.02 -2.95 -12.73
CA LEU A 153 0.62 -2.43 -14.03
C LEU A 153 1.78 -2.57 -15.03
N PRO A 154 1.48 -2.87 -16.32
CA PRO A 154 2.51 -2.92 -17.32
C PRO A 154 3.29 -1.61 -17.37
N SER A 155 4.61 -1.68 -17.23
CA SER A 155 5.53 -0.59 -17.51
C SER A 155 6.08 -0.76 -18.91
N LEU A 156 6.39 0.36 -19.58
CA LEU A 156 7.08 0.34 -20.87
C LEU A 156 8.57 -0.05 -20.70
N ASP A 157 9.07 -0.03 -19.47
CA ASP A 157 10.44 -0.39 -19.16
C ASP A 157 10.62 -1.92 -19.11
N ALA A 158 11.70 -2.41 -19.71
CA ALA A 158 12.03 -3.85 -19.80
C ALA A 158 12.16 -4.54 -18.41
N SER A 159 12.35 -3.76 -17.34
CA SER A 159 12.43 -4.24 -15.97
C SER A 159 11.13 -4.87 -15.43
N SER A 160 9.99 -4.68 -16.12
CA SER A 160 8.70 -5.22 -15.68
C SER A 160 8.63 -6.76 -15.74
N GLN A 161 9.43 -7.41 -16.56
CA GLN A 161 9.50 -8.88 -16.66
C GLN A 161 10.11 -9.52 -15.42
N THR A 162 10.77 -8.74 -14.62
CA THR A 162 11.60 -9.12 -13.47
C THR A 162 10.80 -9.24 -12.19
N PHE A 163 9.63 -8.61 -12.10
CA PHE A 163 8.83 -8.52 -10.90
C PHE A 163 7.56 -9.38 -10.95
N ILE A 164 7.18 -9.93 -9.79
CA ILE A 164 5.93 -10.68 -9.63
C ILE A 164 4.75 -9.73 -9.79
N ARG A 165 3.77 -10.10 -10.61
CA ARG A 165 2.61 -9.25 -10.91
C ARG A 165 1.67 -9.03 -9.74
N SER A 166 1.60 -9.96 -8.81
CA SER A 166 0.65 -9.90 -7.69
C SER A 166 1.39 -9.76 -6.37
N ARG A 167 0.96 -8.81 -5.55
CA ARG A 167 1.56 -8.54 -4.25
C ARG A 167 0.49 -8.45 -3.17
N PHE A 168 0.78 -9.06 -2.01
CA PHE A 168 0.00 -8.91 -0.80
C PHE A 168 0.82 -8.17 0.25
N THR A 169 0.18 -7.24 0.95
CA THR A 169 0.79 -6.52 2.06
C THR A 169 -0.14 -6.52 3.26
N ALA A 170 0.45 -6.51 4.46
CA ALA A 170 -0.24 -6.28 5.71
C ALA A 170 0.44 -5.13 6.44
N GLY A 171 -0.30 -4.40 7.26
CA GLY A 171 0.30 -3.26 7.95
C GLY A 171 -0.57 -2.67 9.04
N ALA A 172 -0.07 -1.58 9.60
CA ALA A 172 -0.77 -0.77 10.58
C ALA A 172 -0.91 0.66 10.05
N VAL A 173 -2.01 1.30 10.40
CA VAL A 173 -2.31 2.69 10.04
C VAL A 173 -2.73 3.46 11.29
N ALA A 174 -2.28 4.69 11.39
CA ALA A 174 -2.74 5.64 12.41
C ALA A 174 -2.99 7.00 11.74
N GLY A 175 -3.97 7.73 12.26
CA GLY A 175 -4.33 9.01 11.66
C GLY A 175 -5.38 9.75 12.45
N THR A 176 -5.92 10.79 11.84
CA THR A 176 -6.99 11.59 12.42
C THR A 176 -7.94 12.09 11.35
N TYR A 177 -9.22 12.06 11.67
CA TYR A 177 -10.22 12.81 10.92
C TYR A 177 -10.38 14.20 11.51
N VAL A 178 -10.44 15.19 10.63
CA VAL A 178 -10.76 16.58 10.97
C VAL A 178 -12.09 16.94 10.33
N ASP A 179 -13.12 17.14 11.14
CA ASP A 179 -14.46 17.48 10.67
C ASP A 179 -14.56 18.98 10.42
N LEU A 180 -14.74 19.38 9.16
CA LEU A 180 -14.89 20.75 8.70
C LEU A 180 -16.35 21.11 8.36
N ARG A 181 -17.32 20.37 8.93
CA ARG A 181 -18.77 20.55 8.77
C ARG A 181 -19.34 20.04 7.45
N TYR A 182 -18.73 20.35 6.30
CA TYR A 182 -19.18 19.91 4.96
C TYR A 182 -18.32 18.81 4.38
N ILE A 183 -17.07 18.82 4.76
CA ILE A 183 -16.07 17.86 4.33
C ILE A 183 -15.32 17.33 5.56
N ILE A 184 -14.82 16.13 5.45
CA ILE A 184 -13.97 15.52 6.46
C ILE A 184 -12.60 15.33 5.82
N LEU A 185 -11.56 15.84 6.46
CA LEU A 185 -10.18 15.57 6.08
C LEU A 185 -9.71 14.34 6.85
N ASP A 186 -9.09 13.40 6.15
CA ASP A 186 -8.42 12.23 6.73
C ASP A 186 -6.91 12.36 6.48
N LEU A 187 -6.15 12.60 7.54
CA LEU A 187 -4.69 12.60 7.52
C LEU A 187 -4.19 11.36 8.23
N ASN A 188 -3.42 10.55 7.52
CA ASN A 188 -2.92 9.28 8.07
C ASN A 188 -1.50 8.94 7.62
N ALA A 189 -0.86 8.12 8.44
CA ALA A 189 0.38 7.45 8.14
C ALA A 189 0.22 5.95 8.41
N GLY A 190 0.79 5.11 7.55
CA GLY A 190 0.72 3.67 7.69
C GLY A 190 2.00 3.00 7.24
N TYR A 191 2.40 1.94 7.93
CA TYR A 191 3.52 1.11 7.53
C TYR A 191 3.02 -0.23 7.01
N HIS A 192 3.45 -0.60 5.81
CA HIS A 192 3.02 -1.78 5.07
C HIS A 192 4.18 -2.73 4.86
N LEU A 193 4.02 -3.96 5.30
CA LEU A 193 4.96 -5.06 5.13
C LEU A 193 4.58 -5.88 3.91
N GLY A 194 5.52 -6.16 3.02
CA GLY A 194 5.35 -7.15 1.98
C GLY A 194 5.27 -8.56 2.57
N LEU A 195 4.25 -9.35 2.20
CA LEU A 195 4.07 -10.69 2.73
C LEU A 195 4.82 -11.77 1.95
N HIS A 196 5.35 -11.42 0.80
CA HIS A 196 6.13 -12.31 -0.04
C HIS A 196 7.10 -11.52 -0.92
N ASN A 197 8.08 -12.22 -1.45
CA ASN A 197 9.05 -11.71 -2.40
C ASN A 197 8.35 -11.04 -3.61
N VAL A 198 8.86 -9.90 -4.06
CA VAL A 198 8.34 -9.15 -5.21
C VAL A 198 9.11 -9.44 -6.50
N THR A 199 10.23 -10.12 -6.43
CA THR A 199 11.05 -10.49 -7.57
C THR A 199 10.71 -11.90 -8.07
N SER A 200 10.79 -12.13 -9.37
CA SER A 200 10.59 -13.48 -9.92
C SER A 200 11.90 -14.26 -9.79
N LYS A 201 11.81 -15.56 -9.46
CA LYS A 201 12.94 -16.47 -9.45
C LYS A 201 13.38 -16.81 -10.88
N ALA A 202 13.94 -15.85 -11.59
CA ALA A 202 14.50 -16.07 -12.92
C ALA A 202 16.01 -15.83 -12.87
N ASP A 203 16.75 -16.70 -13.53
CA ASP A 203 18.19 -16.47 -13.75
C ASP A 203 18.34 -15.19 -14.57
N ARG A 204 19.16 -14.25 -14.09
CA ARG A 204 19.22 -12.90 -14.66
C ARG A 204 20.53 -12.48 -15.21
N PHE A 205 21.59 -13.11 -14.78
CA PHE A 205 22.92 -12.80 -15.25
C PHE A 205 23.55 -14.07 -15.79
N GLU A 206 23.86 -14.06 -17.08
CA GLU A 206 24.74 -15.02 -17.70
C GLU A 206 26.11 -14.40 -17.68
N THR A 207 27.03 -14.94 -16.87
CA THR A 207 28.43 -14.53 -16.92
C THR A 207 29.05 -15.07 -18.19
N GLY A 208 30.10 -14.41 -18.69
CA GLY A 208 30.87 -14.90 -19.84
C GLY A 208 31.47 -16.30 -19.64
N SER A 209 31.43 -16.86 -18.45
CA SER A 209 31.77 -18.24 -18.09
C SER A 209 30.61 -19.24 -18.19
N GLY A 210 29.39 -18.78 -18.53
CA GLY A 210 28.19 -19.62 -18.62
C GLY A 210 27.55 -19.97 -17.27
N GLU A 211 27.96 -19.30 -16.19
CA GLU A 211 27.29 -19.39 -14.89
C GLU A 211 26.11 -18.41 -14.86
N THR A 212 24.94 -18.91 -14.42
CA THR A 212 23.74 -18.08 -14.24
C THR A 212 23.57 -17.75 -12.76
N PHE A 213 23.30 -16.47 -12.47
CA PHE A 213 23.01 -16.01 -11.11
C PHE A 213 21.53 -15.81 -10.92
N ALA A 214 21.02 -16.32 -9.78
CA ALA A 214 19.67 -16.06 -9.35
C ALA A 214 19.52 -14.57 -8.99
N GLN A 215 18.32 -14.06 -9.20
CA GLN A 215 17.97 -12.72 -8.76
C GLN A 215 17.82 -12.67 -7.24
N ASP A 216 18.16 -11.50 -6.68
CA ASP A 216 17.92 -11.18 -5.28
C ASP A 216 16.43 -11.36 -4.93
N ASP A 217 16.16 -12.07 -3.86
CA ASP A 217 14.83 -12.17 -3.25
C ASP A 217 14.61 -10.95 -2.37
N ILE A 218 13.75 -10.02 -2.79
CA ILE A 218 13.50 -8.79 -2.05
C ILE A 218 12.05 -8.68 -1.58
N LEU A 219 11.88 -8.12 -0.37
CA LEU A 219 10.61 -7.63 0.14
C LEU A 219 10.52 -6.13 -0.08
N LEU A 220 9.39 -5.70 -0.63
CA LEU A 220 9.06 -4.29 -0.74
C LEU A 220 8.14 -3.91 0.42
N ASN A 221 8.69 -3.19 1.38
CA ASN A 221 7.96 -2.57 2.48
C ASN A 221 7.74 -1.09 2.18
N GLY A 222 6.95 -0.38 2.98
CA GLY A 222 6.80 1.05 2.77
C GLY A 222 6.04 1.78 3.86
N LEU A 223 6.49 3.00 4.11
CA LEU A 223 5.75 4.00 4.88
C LEU A 223 4.91 4.82 3.90
N GLN A 224 3.63 4.97 4.19
CA GLN A 224 2.69 5.77 3.41
C GLN A 224 2.17 6.92 4.25
N ILE A 225 2.15 8.12 3.67
CA ILE A 225 1.55 9.31 4.29
C ILE A 225 0.48 9.82 3.34
N ASN A 226 -0.76 9.92 3.82
CA ASN A 226 -1.93 10.20 3.00
C ASN A 226 -2.74 11.37 3.52
N LEU A 227 -3.32 12.10 2.59
CA LEU A 227 -4.38 13.08 2.82
C LEU A 227 -5.57 12.74 1.94
N SER A 228 -6.77 12.69 2.52
CA SER A 228 -8.02 12.44 1.80
C SER A 228 -9.08 13.47 2.16
N ILE A 229 -9.96 13.74 1.20
CA ILE A 229 -11.15 14.57 1.38
C ILE A 229 -12.36 13.65 1.23
N LEU A 230 -13.19 13.59 2.28
CA LEU A 230 -14.34 12.72 2.37
C LEU A 230 -15.63 13.53 2.43
N PHE A 231 -16.66 12.99 1.80
CA PHE A 231 -18.02 13.51 1.80
C PHE A 231 -18.93 12.48 2.47
N SER A 232 -19.72 12.94 3.44
CA SER A 232 -20.75 12.10 4.04
C SER A 232 -21.98 12.08 3.14
N LEU A 233 -22.51 10.88 2.85
CA LEU A 233 -23.75 10.70 2.12
C LEU A 233 -24.98 10.87 3.00
N GLN A 234 -24.78 11.11 4.29
CA GLN A 234 -25.85 11.35 5.24
C GLN A 234 -26.67 12.59 4.83
N LYS A 235 -27.96 12.42 4.60
CA LYS A 235 -28.87 13.56 4.46
C LYS A 235 -28.83 14.37 5.76
N GLN A 236 -28.35 15.61 5.69
CA GLN A 236 -28.47 16.54 6.81
C GLN A 236 -29.95 16.65 7.15
N LYS A 237 -30.36 16.10 8.29
CA LYS A 237 -31.64 16.44 8.86
C LYS A 237 -31.53 17.90 9.24
N HIS A 238 -32.14 18.79 8.47
CA HIS A 238 -32.40 20.15 8.89
C HIS A 238 -33.20 20.06 10.19
N TYR A 239 -32.53 20.25 11.30
CA TYR A 239 -33.22 20.59 12.56
C TYR A 239 -33.72 22.01 12.41
N SER A 240 -34.91 22.14 11.78
CA SER A 240 -35.72 23.35 11.91
C SER A 240 -36.52 23.26 13.24
N ASN A 241 -35.81 23.14 14.33
CA ASN A 241 -36.44 23.41 15.64
C ASN A 241 -36.09 24.84 16.02
N VAL A 242 -36.79 25.76 15.36
CA VAL A 242 -37.06 27.07 15.97
C VAL A 242 -38.18 26.80 16.94
N GLU A 243 -37.88 26.37 18.16
CA GLU A 243 -38.82 26.52 19.27
C GLU A 243 -38.85 27.99 19.61
N CYS A 244 -39.86 28.69 19.09
CA CYS A 244 -40.22 30.01 19.59
C CYS A 244 -40.75 29.82 21.01
N PHE A 245 -39.94 30.13 22.02
CA PHE A 245 -40.44 30.35 23.37
C PHE A 245 -41.17 31.68 23.37
N TYR A 246 -42.49 31.63 23.64
CA TYR A 246 -43.31 32.75 24.11
C TYR A 246 -43.24 32.80 25.62
#